data_4e0ec400e2ddd2d33b0790bf3a4b73a8
#
_entry.id   4e0ec400e2ddd2d33b0790bf3a4b73a8
#
_cell.length_a   1.000
_cell.length_b   1.000
_cell.length_c   1.000
_cell.angle_alpha   90.00
_cell.angle_beta   90.00
_cell.angle_gamma   90.00
#
_symmetry.space_group_name_H-M   'P 1'
#
loop_
_entity.id
_entity.type
_entity.pdbx_description
1 polymer ?
#
loop_
_entity_poly.entity_id
_entity_poly.type
_entity_poly.pdbx_seq_one_letter_code
_entity_poly.pdbx_strand_id
1 'polypeptide(L)'
;MTGTHIQKTSLYRLRRLSGLVLVFGFLLCCTGAVRASSDEHQACCEPEVWVFSTRHLPGICHFPDVVNPSVQRYESAHCRWLSDDIGSLLAGKGPLVIFLHGNRYDACSAKQQGIRLARRCNSFTSHAAGTQLMIYSWPSQQNGCLLKDGRTKYHRCFSEGHYLAWILGQIDPERPVVFIGYSFGALITLE
;
A
#
# COMPACT_ATOMS: atom_id res chain seq x y z
N MET A 1 25.27 -44.03 -16.43
CA MET A 1 25.62 -42.81 -15.64
C MET A 1 24.37 -41.96 -15.58
N THR A 2 23.63 -42.12 -14.50
CA THR A 2 22.31 -41.49 -14.27
C THR A 2 22.49 -40.32 -13.32
N GLY A 3 22.37 -39.11 -13.86
CA GLY A 3 22.40 -37.89 -13.07
C GLY A 3 20.97 -37.54 -12.55
N THR A 4 20.76 -37.70 -11.26
CA THR A 4 19.56 -37.29 -10.55
C THR A 4 19.57 -35.78 -10.29
N HIS A 5 18.70 -35.05 -10.95
CA HIS A 5 18.41 -33.64 -10.68
C HIS A 5 17.56 -33.54 -9.39
N ILE A 6 18.20 -33.06 -8.33
CA ILE A 6 17.50 -32.75 -7.08
C ILE A 6 16.84 -31.37 -7.23
N GLN A 7 15.53 -31.37 -7.38
CA GLN A 7 14.70 -30.17 -7.31
C GLN A 7 14.65 -29.68 -5.85
N LYS A 8 15.29 -28.55 -5.57
CA LYS A 8 15.17 -27.86 -4.28
C LYS A 8 13.81 -27.14 -4.22
N THR A 9 12.82 -27.79 -3.67
CA THR A 9 11.58 -27.13 -3.24
C THR A 9 11.89 -26.29 -2.02
N SER A 10 11.92 -24.99 -2.21
CA SER A 10 11.99 -24.01 -1.12
C SER A 10 10.65 -23.97 -0.41
N LEU A 11 10.53 -24.65 0.72
CA LEU A 11 9.42 -24.55 1.65
C LEU A 11 9.46 -23.17 2.32
N TYR A 12 8.67 -22.23 1.82
CA TYR A 12 8.38 -21.01 2.55
C TYR A 12 7.64 -21.38 3.85
N ARG A 13 8.35 -21.31 4.96
CA ARG A 13 7.73 -21.38 6.28
C ARG A 13 6.86 -20.14 6.45
N LEU A 14 5.54 -20.29 6.35
CA LEU A 14 4.59 -19.32 6.87
C LEU A 14 4.82 -19.20 8.39
N ARG A 15 5.63 -18.23 8.81
CA ARG A 15 5.63 -17.78 10.19
C ARG A 15 4.35 -16.96 10.39
N ARG A 16 3.62 -17.28 11.43
CA ARG A 16 2.42 -16.57 11.87
C ARG A 16 2.76 -15.09 12.04
N LEU A 17 2.31 -14.27 11.08
CA LEU A 17 2.23 -12.83 11.26
C LEU A 17 1.08 -12.57 12.23
N SER A 18 1.40 -12.22 13.47
CA SER A 18 0.42 -11.71 14.43
C SER A 18 0.09 -10.27 14.08
N GLY A 19 -0.52 -10.06 12.92
CA GLY A 19 -0.99 -8.77 12.44
C GLY A 19 -2.50 -8.67 12.62
N LEU A 20 -2.94 -7.68 13.37
CA LEU A 20 -4.36 -7.36 13.54
C LEU A 20 -4.89 -6.77 12.23
N VAL A 21 -5.69 -7.55 11.48
CA VAL A 21 -6.41 -7.07 10.30
C VAL A 21 -7.69 -6.38 10.76
N LEU A 22 -7.71 -5.05 10.74
CA LEU A 22 -8.91 -4.25 10.97
C LEU A 22 -9.54 -3.88 9.63
N VAL A 23 -10.61 -4.57 9.25
CA VAL A 23 -11.45 -4.21 8.10
C VAL A 23 -12.50 -3.23 8.60
N PHE A 24 -12.32 -1.94 8.35
CA PHE A 24 -13.32 -0.91 8.63
C PHE A 24 -14.10 -0.56 7.36
N GLY A 25 -15.36 -0.99 7.31
CA GLY A 25 -16.35 -0.40 6.41
C GLY A 25 -16.81 0.93 7.00
N PHE A 26 -16.34 2.05 6.47
CA PHE A 26 -16.72 3.37 6.97
C PHE A 26 -17.80 3.99 6.07
N LEU A 27 -19.05 4.00 6.58
CA LEU A 27 -20.10 4.90 6.13
C LEU A 27 -19.94 6.18 6.96
N LEU A 28 -19.41 7.26 6.39
CA LEU A 28 -19.24 8.54 7.10
C LEU A 28 -20.17 9.59 6.50
N CYS A 29 -21.29 9.78 7.18
CA CYS A 29 -22.03 11.03 7.19
C CYS A 29 -21.61 11.76 8.49
N CYS A 30 -20.72 12.74 8.42
CA CYS A 30 -20.42 13.63 9.55
C CYS A 30 -20.36 15.06 9.08
N THR A 31 -21.47 15.76 9.27
CA THR A 31 -21.53 17.23 9.38
C THR A 31 -21.09 17.59 10.80
N GLY A 32 -19.86 18.03 10.97
CA GLY A 32 -19.34 18.53 12.24
C GLY A 32 -18.66 19.88 12.04
N ALA A 33 -19.19 20.92 12.67
CA ALA A 33 -18.60 22.26 12.68
C ALA A 33 -17.22 22.22 13.38
N VAL A 34 -16.19 22.65 12.67
CA VAL A 34 -14.83 22.80 13.23
C VAL A 34 -14.71 24.14 13.90
N ARG A 35 -14.55 24.13 15.22
CA ARG A 35 -14.06 25.29 15.99
C ARG A 35 -12.57 25.49 15.67
N ALA A 36 -12.25 26.67 15.16
CA ALA A 36 -10.86 27.12 15.07
C ALA A 36 -10.35 27.45 16.47
N SER A 37 -9.44 26.71 17.01
CA SER A 37 -8.58 27.09 18.12
C SER A 37 -7.20 27.41 17.55
N SER A 38 -6.72 28.61 17.92
CA SER A 38 -5.38 29.10 17.64
C SER A 38 -4.38 28.27 18.44
N ASP A 39 -3.56 27.46 17.77
CA ASP A 39 -2.60 26.60 18.43
C ASP A 39 -1.18 26.84 18.01
N GLU A 40 -0.36 26.95 19.07
CA GLU A 40 1.08 26.94 19.11
C GLU A 40 1.70 25.93 18.14
N HIS A 41 2.85 26.31 17.60
CA HIS A 41 3.72 25.53 16.72
C HIS A 41 4.16 24.20 17.37
N GLN A 42 3.25 23.24 17.43
CA GLN A 42 3.65 21.85 17.56
C GLN A 42 4.06 21.39 16.18
N ALA A 43 5.36 21.21 15.97
CA ALA A 43 5.91 20.63 14.74
C ALA A 43 5.29 19.21 14.63
N CYS A 44 4.13 19.12 13.99
CA CYS A 44 3.49 17.87 13.66
C CYS A 44 4.44 17.11 12.73
N CYS A 45 5.02 16.03 13.20
CA CYS A 45 5.73 15.07 12.35
C CYS A 45 4.71 14.48 11.38
N GLU A 46 4.53 15.12 10.22
CA GLU A 46 3.70 14.55 9.16
C GLU A 46 4.23 13.17 8.80
N PRO A 47 3.38 12.15 8.65
CA PRO A 47 3.83 10.83 8.25
C PRO A 47 4.50 10.94 6.88
N GLU A 48 5.61 10.27 6.72
CA GLU A 48 6.29 10.18 5.43
C GLU A 48 5.43 9.38 4.45
N VAL A 49 5.08 9.96 3.30
CA VAL A 49 4.14 9.35 2.34
C VAL A 49 4.89 8.84 1.13
N TRP A 50 4.63 7.57 0.82
CA TRP A 50 5.22 6.84 -0.29
C TRP A 50 4.16 6.31 -1.25
N VAL A 51 4.52 6.15 -2.53
CA VAL A 51 3.78 5.36 -3.51
C VAL A 51 4.62 4.19 -3.93
N PHE A 52 4.06 3.00 -3.78
CA PHE A 52 4.54 1.77 -4.37
C PHE A 52 3.57 1.39 -5.50
N SER A 53 4.03 1.42 -6.75
CA SER A 53 3.16 1.24 -7.91
C SER A 53 3.49 -0.01 -8.71
N THR A 54 2.47 -0.84 -8.89
CA THR A 54 2.47 -2.05 -9.72
C THR A 54 1.76 -1.85 -11.06
N ARG A 55 1.39 -0.61 -11.41
CA ARG A 55 0.54 -0.29 -12.57
C ARG A 55 1.08 -0.77 -13.89
N HIS A 56 2.37 -0.86 -14.04
CA HIS A 56 3.07 -1.32 -15.25
C HIS A 56 3.48 -2.79 -15.19
N LEU A 57 3.28 -3.45 -14.05
CA LEU A 57 3.63 -4.85 -13.88
C LEU A 57 2.58 -5.77 -14.52
N PRO A 58 2.98 -6.94 -15.05
CA PRO A 58 2.07 -7.88 -15.71
C PRO A 58 1.06 -8.50 -14.75
N GLY A 59 0.06 -9.19 -15.28
CA GLY A 59 -0.85 -10.05 -14.51
C GLY A 59 -0.23 -11.43 -14.22
N ILE A 60 -0.94 -12.23 -13.42
CA ILE A 60 -0.48 -13.51 -12.84
C ILE A 60 0.07 -14.54 -13.82
N CYS A 61 -0.41 -14.57 -15.07
CA CYS A 61 0.01 -15.62 -16.00
C CYS A 61 1.52 -15.65 -16.26
N HIS A 62 2.23 -14.59 -15.89
CA HIS A 62 3.68 -14.48 -16.00
C HIS A 62 4.19 -13.59 -14.87
N PHE A 63 4.33 -14.18 -13.68
CA PHE A 63 5.02 -13.48 -12.60
C PHE A 63 6.48 -13.26 -13.04
N PRO A 64 6.96 -12.02 -13.09
CA PRO A 64 8.29 -11.75 -13.60
C PRO A 64 9.35 -12.29 -12.63
N ASP A 65 10.47 -12.82 -13.16
CA ASP A 65 11.62 -13.26 -12.36
C ASP A 65 12.17 -12.11 -11.49
N VAL A 66 12.03 -10.89 -11.98
CA VAL A 66 12.42 -9.66 -11.28
C VAL A 66 11.22 -8.73 -11.17
N VAL A 67 10.80 -8.46 -9.95
CA VAL A 67 9.75 -7.46 -9.67
C VAL A 67 10.40 -6.08 -9.54
N ASN A 68 10.06 -5.19 -10.45
CA ASN A 68 10.59 -3.82 -10.48
C ASN A 68 9.43 -2.80 -10.40
N PRO A 69 8.93 -2.51 -9.18
CA PRO A 69 7.87 -1.54 -8.98
C PRO A 69 8.39 -0.11 -9.16
N SER A 70 7.49 0.82 -9.46
CA SER A 70 7.82 2.24 -9.38
C SER A 70 7.60 2.74 -7.96
N VAL A 71 8.61 3.37 -7.37
CA VAL A 71 8.56 3.93 -6.02
C VAL A 71 8.71 5.44 -6.09
N GLN A 72 7.89 6.16 -5.34
CA GLN A 72 7.96 7.61 -5.23
C GLN A 72 7.72 8.04 -3.78
N ARG A 73 8.43 9.08 -3.36
CA ARG A 73 8.26 9.74 -2.06
C ARG A 73 7.62 11.12 -2.24
N TYR A 74 6.70 11.45 -1.35
CA TYR A 74 6.08 12.78 -1.35
C TYR A 74 6.91 13.77 -0.55
N GLU A 75 7.28 14.86 -1.18
CA GLU A 75 7.94 15.99 -0.56
C GLU A 75 6.89 17.06 -0.22
N SER A 76 6.47 17.12 1.04
CA SER A 76 5.39 18.00 1.48
C SER A 76 5.73 19.49 1.34
N ALA A 77 6.98 19.87 1.57
CA ALA A 77 7.43 21.27 1.45
C ALA A 77 7.20 21.87 0.06
N HIS A 78 7.30 21.06 -0.99
CA HIS A 78 7.10 21.50 -2.37
C HIS A 78 5.89 20.87 -3.05
N CYS A 79 5.08 20.11 -2.32
CA CYS A 79 3.88 19.42 -2.82
C CYS A 79 4.14 18.58 -4.08
N ARG A 80 5.30 17.88 -4.16
CA ARG A 80 5.72 17.11 -5.33
C ARG A 80 6.09 15.68 -4.99
N TRP A 81 6.01 14.81 -6.01
CA TRP A 81 6.46 13.43 -5.93
C TRP A 81 7.87 13.31 -6.53
N LEU A 82 8.77 12.73 -5.78
CA LEU A 82 10.14 12.44 -6.21
C LEU A 82 10.26 10.93 -6.48
N SER A 83 10.90 10.55 -7.58
CA SER A 83 11.29 9.17 -7.79
C SER A 83 12.29 8.75 -6.74
N ASP A 84 12.09 7.56 -6.21
CA ASP A 84 12.93 6.99 -5.17
C ASP A 84 13.06 5.46 -5.39
N ASP A 85 13.78 4.75 -4.55
CA ASP A 85 13.96 3.32 -4.63
C ASP A 85 13.27 2.59 -3.48
N ILE A 86 13.14 1.28 -3.64
CA ILE A 86 12.50 0.42 -2.67
C ILE A 86 13.31 0.31 -1.37
N GLY A 87 14.63 0.38 -1.46
CA GLY A 87 15.51 0.34 -0.29
C GLY A 87 15.25 1.52 0.63
N SER A 88 15.08 2.72 0.07
CA SER A 88 14.71 3.92 0.81
C SER A 88 13.36 3.75 1.55
N LEU A 89 12.34 3.19 0.89
CA LEU A 89 11.05 2.88 1.51
C LEU A 89 11.20 1.86 2.66
N LEU A 90 12.00 0.83 2.47
CA LEU A 90 12.18 -0.25 3.45
C LEU A 90 13.09 0.15 4.63
N ALA A 91 13.95 1.15 4.46
CA ALA A 91 14.88 1.62 5.50
C ALA A 91 14.18 2.25 6.71
N GLY A 92 12.92 2.65 6.58
CA GLY A 92 12.12 3.22 7.67
C GLY A 92 11.95 2.24 8.84
N LYS A 93 12.11 2.74 10.07
CA LYS A 93 12.06 1.93 11.30
C LYS A 93 10.72 2.03 12.03
N GLY A 94 9.94 3.08 11.78
CA GLY A 94 8.62 3.25 12.40
C GLY A 94 7.56 2.35 11.78
N PRO A 95 6.34 2.37 12.34
CA PRO A 95 5.20 1.63 11.80
C PRO A 95 4.95 1.96 10.33
N LEU A 96 4.62 0.94 9.53
CA LEU A 96 4.25 1.08 8.14
C LEU A 96 2.75 0.89 7.97
N VAL A 97 2.07 1.94 7.52
CA VAL A 97 0.65 1.88 7.14
C VAL A 97 0.58 1.68 5.63
N ILE A 98 -0.03 0.59 5.17
CA ILE A 98 -0.21 0.27 3.76
C ILE A 98 -1.65 0.55 3.36
N PHE A 99 -1.87 1.56 2.52
CA PHE A 99 -3.18 1.90 1.99
C PHE A 99 -3.37 1.32 0.59
N LEU A 100 -4.36 0.43 0.44
CA LEU A 100 -4.77 -0.16 -0.83
C LEU A 100 -6.10 0.44 -1.27
N HIS A 101 -6.06 1.25 -2.33
CA HIS A 101 -7.27 1.89 -2.87
C HIS A 101 -8.18 0.92 -3.61
N GLY A 102 -9.43 1.31 -3.80
CA GLY A 102 -10.44 0.53 -4.52
C GLY A 102 -10.31 0.58 -6.04
N ASN A 103 -11.37 0.13 -6.72
CA ASN A 103 -11.48 0.22 -8.18
C ASN A 103 -11.69 1.67 -8.64
N ARG A 104 -11.43 1.93 -9.93
CA ARG A 104 -11.60 3.21 -10.64
C ARG A 104 -10.71 4.36 -10.18
N TYR A 105 -9.60 4.04 -9.55
CA TYR A 105 -8.57 5.03 -9.25
C TYR A 105 -7.50 5.01 -10.34
N ASP A 106 -7.25 6.15 -10.96
CA ASP A 106 -6.02 6.39 -11.70
C ASP A 106 -4.85 6.68 -10.73
N ALA A 107 -3.65 6.87 -11.27
CA ALA A 107 -2.48 7.12 -10.44
C ALA A 107 -2.57 8.43 -9.62
N CYS A 108 -3.18 9.46 -10.19
CA CYS A 108 -3.35 10.75 -9.55
C CYS A 108 -4.35 10.67 -8.39
N SER A 109 -5.51 10.07 -8.65
CA SER A 109 -6.57 9.88 -7.65
C SER A 109 -6.10 9.01 -6.47
N ALA A 110 -5.31 7.96 -6.73
CA ALA A 110 -4.72 7.13 -5.70
C ALA A 110 -3.77 7.93 -4.77
N LYS A 111 -2.90 8.75 -5.38
CA LYS A 111 -2.00 9.65 -4.65
C LYS A 111 -2.75 10.67 -3.80
N GLN A 112 -3.74 11.33 -4.38
CA GLN A 112 -4.57 12.31 -3.66
C GLN A 112 -5.30 11.70 -2.48
N GLN A 113 -5.88 10.51 -2.66
CA GLN A 113 -6.57 9.81 -1.59
C GLN A 113 -5.62 9.41 -0.47
N GLY A 114 -4.42 8.92 -0.81
CA GLY A 114 -3.40 8.58 0.17
C GLY A 114 -2.92 9.79 0.98
N ILE A 115 -2.68 10.95 0.33
CA ILE A 115 -2.34 12.19 1.04
C ILE A 115 -3.46 12.62 1.99
N ARG A 116 -4.74 12.53 1.55
CA ARG A 116 -5.87 12.84 2.43
C ARG A 116 -5.93 11.91 3.64
N LEU A 117 -5.63 10.61 3.42
CA LEU A 117 -5.56 9.63 4.50
C LEU A 117 -4.42 9.94 5.46
N ALA A 118 -3.21 10.25 4.94
CA ALA A 118 -2.06 10.62 5.76
C ALA A 118 -2.37 11.79 6.69
N ARG A 119 -2.96 12.86 6.17
CA ARG A 119 -3.37 14.03 6.97
C ARG A 119 -4.39 13.69 8.06
N ARG A 120 -5.30 12.75 7.79
CA ARG A 120 -6.25 12.27 8.80
C ARG A 120 -5.59 11.36 9.84
N CYS A 121 -4.69 10.48 9.41
CA CYS A 121 -3.97 9.59 10.31
C CYS A 121 -3.03 10.38 11.22
N ASN A 122 -2.48 11.50 10.78
CA ASN A 122 -1.58 12.33 11.59
C ASN A 122 -2.22 12.76 12.93
N SER A 123 -3.52 13.03 12.94
CA SER A 123 -4.26 13.34 14.16
C SER A 123 -4.35 12.16 15.15
N PHE A 124 -4.18 10.93 14.69
CA PHE A 124 -4.24 9.71 15.50
C PHE A 124 -2.86 9.11 15.82
N THR A 125 -1.85 9.38 14.98
CA THR A 125 -0.51 8.80 15.10
C THR A 125 0.52 9.75 15.72
N SER A 126 0.07 10.86 16.29
CA SER A 126 0.93 11.87 16.95
C SER A 126 1.90 11.30 18.00
N HIS A 127 1.68 10.05 18.43
CA HIS A 127 2.54 9.36 19.39
C HIS A 127 3.50 8.32 18.77
N ALA A 128 3.37 8.00 17.49
CA ALA A 128 4.22 7.02 16.81
C ALA A 128 5.20 7.73 15.88
N ALA A 129 6.30 8.24 16.45
CA ALA A 129 7.36 8.89 15.67
C ALA A 129 7.86 7.97 14.55
N GLY A 130 8.06 8.53 13.35
CA GLY A 130 8.59 7.80 12.21
C GLY A 130 7.57 6.91 11.47
N THR A 131 6.26 7.09 11.71
CA THR A 131 5.23 6.39 10.93
C THR A 131 5.34 6.74 9.45
N GLN A 132 5.34 5.71 8.59
CA GLN A 132 5.30 5.85 7.14
C GLN A 132 3.95 5.39 6.61
N LEU A 133 3.41 6.10 5.59
CA LEU A 133 2.25 5.67 4.82
C LEU A 133 2.69 5.26 3.41
N MET A 134 2.47 4.01 3.04
CA MET A 134 2.68 3.51 1.69
C MET A 134 1.33 3.39 0.96
N ILE A 135 1.17 4.12 -0.11
CA ILE A 135 0.05 3.99 -1.04
C ILE A 135 0.39 2.87 -2.01
N TYR A 136 -0.31 1.75 -1.91
CA TYR A 136 -0.21 0.65 -2.86
C TYR A 136 -1.06 0.97 -4.09
N SER A 137 -0.40 1.44 -5.17
CA SER A 137 -1.04 1.94 -6.38
C SER A 137 -1.08 0.88 -7.47
N TRP A 138 -2.20 0.18 -7.60
CA TRP A 138 -2.43 -0.89 -8.56
C TRP A 138 -3.26 -0.42 -9.79
N PRO A 139 -3.28 -1.13 -10.94
CA PRO A 139 -3.96 -0.70 -12.17
C PRO A 139 -5.48 -0.85 -12.08
N SER A 140 -6.13 0.00 -11.31
CA SER A 140 -7.57 -0.03 -11.03
C SER A 140 -8.39 0.96 -11.85
N GLN A 141 -7.79 1.76 -12.73
CA GLN A 141 -8.54 2.67 -13.58
C GLN A 141 -9.58 1.92 -14.42
N GLN A 142 -10.74 2.54 -14.64
CA GLN A 142 -11.80 1.91 -15.42
C GLN A 142 -11.38 1.71 -16.88
N ASN A 143 -11.60 0.49 -17.39
CA ASN A 143 -11.34 0.12 -18.78
C ASN A 143 -12.61 -0.49 -19.38
N GLY A 144 -13.34 0.29 -20.17
CA GLY A 144 -14.54 -0.15 -20.89
C GLY A 144 -15.79 -0.29 -20.01
N CYS A 145 -16.65 -1.27 -20.33
CA CYS A 145 -17.95 -1.49 -19.69
C CYS A 145 -17.77 -1.99 -18.24
N LEU A 146 -18.63 -1.51 -17.34
CA LEU A 146 -18.61 -1.75 -15.89
C LEU A 146 -18.46 -3.21 -15.47
N LEU A 147 -19.26 -4.12 -16.05
CA LEU A 147 -19.26 -5.53 -15.67
C LEU A 147 -17.98 -6.24 -16.12
N LYS A 148 -17.53 -5.95 -17.35
CA LYS A 148 -16.28 -6.50 -17.90
C LYS A 148 -15.09 -5.98 -17.09
N ASP A 149 -15.07 -4.67 -16.79
CA ASP A 149 -14.05 -4.03 -16.00
C ASP A 149 -13.95 -4.64 -14.59
N GLY A 150 -15.09 -4.77 -13.89
CA GLY A 150 -15.14 -5.37 -12.56
C GLY A 150 -14.58 -6.80 -12.53
N ARG A 151 -14.96 -7.64 -13.52
CA ARG A 151 -14.43 -9.01 -13.63
C ARG A 151 -12.93 -9.04 -13.87
N THR A 152 -12.43 -8.17 -14.77
CA THR A 152 -10.99 -8.06 -15.06
C THR A 152 -10.21 -7.63 -13.81
N LYS A 153 -10.74 -6.66 -13.06
CA LYS A 153 -10.12 -6.18 -11.83
C LYS A 153 -10.14 -7.22 -10.71
N TYR A 154 -11.22 -7.99 -10.59
CA TYR A 154 -11.27 -9.12 -9.68
C TYR A 154 -10.12 -10.11 -9.92
N HIS A 155 -9.93 -10.54 -11.17
CA HIS A 155 -8.79 -11.40 -11.51
C HIS A 155 -7.43 -10.71 -11.28
N ARG A 156 -7.36 -9.41 -11.47
CA ARG A 156 -6.13 -8.66 -11.21
C ARG A 156 -5.77 -8.65 -9.73
N CYS A 157 -6.74 -8.70 -8.80
CA CYS A 157 -6.45 -8.72 -7.37
C CYS A 157 -5.55 -9.89 -6.96
N PHE A 158 -5.69 -11.06 -7.57
CA PHE A 158 -4.80 -12.20 -7.31
C PHE A 158 -3.34 -11.90 -7.63
N SER A 159 -3.08 -11.22 -8.79
CA SER A 159 -1.72 -10.79 -9.12
C SER A 159 -1.19 -9.76 -8.12
N GLU A 160 -2.05 -8.84 -7.71
CA GLU A 160 -1.68 -7.80 -6.77
C GLU A 160 -1.41 -8.37 -5.37
N GLY A 161 -2.13 -9.43 -4.95
CA GLY A 161 -1.83 -10.18 -3.73
C GLY A 161 -0.41 -10.75 -3.74
N HIS A 162 0.03 -11.33 -4.87
CA HIS A 162 1.41 -11.81 -5.01
C HIS A 162 2.45 -10.70 -4.92
N TYR A 163 2.20 -9.53 -5.57
CA TYR A 163 3.11 -8.39 -5.47
C TYR A 163 3.13 -7.80 -4.05
N LEU A 164 1.98 -7.79 -3.38
CA LEU A 164 1.89 -7.38 -1.98
C LEU A 164 2.69 -8.34 -1.09
N ALA A 165 2.53 -9.64 -1.26
CA ALA A 165 3.29 -10.64 -0.52
C ALA A 165 4.80 -10.51 -0.77
N TRP A 166 5.20 -10.21 -2.02
CA TRP A 166 6.60 -10.00 -2.39
C TRP A 166 7.22 -8.81 -1.62
N ILE A 167 6.55 -7.66 -1.56
CA ILE A 167 7.07 -6.52 -0.81
C ILE A 167 7.07 -6.77 0.70
N LEU A 168 6.02 -7.42 1.23
CA LEU A 168 5.93 -7.77 2.65
C LEU A 168 7.08 -8.69 3.08
N GLY A 169 7.50 -9.60 2.21
CA GLY A 169 8.64 -10.49 2.46
C GLY A 169 9.99 -9.78 2.58
N GLN A 170 10.07 -8.49 2.19
CA GLN A 170 11.29 -7.68 2.29
C GLN A 170 11.26 -6.71 3.48
N ILE A 171 10.13 -6.55 4.14
CA ILE A 171 9.99 -5.71 5.33
C ILE A 171 10.59 -6.47 6.53
N ASP A 172 11.27 -5.73 7.41
CA ASP A 172 11.77 -6.27 8.67
C ASP A 172 10.61 -6.94 9.44
N PRO A 173 10.72 -8.21 9.83
CA PRO A 173 9.66 -8.94 10.54
C PRO A 173 9.22 -8.29 11.86
N GLU A 174 10.08 -7.51 12.49
CA GLU A 174 9.78 -6.81 13.74
C GLU A 174 9.08 -5.46 13.50
N ARG A 175 9.03 -4.99 12.26
CA ARG A 175 8.39 -3.73 11.90
C ARG A 175 6.87 -3.87 11.95
N PRO A 176 6.14 -3.06 12.74
CA PRO A 176 4.68 -3.08 12.73
C PRO A 176 4.12 -2.66 11.36
N VAL A 177 3.23 -3.49 10.80
CA VAL A 177 2.55 -3.22 9.53
C VAL A 177 1.04 -3.19 9.75
N VAL A 178 0.39 -2.13 9.27
CA VAL A 178 -1.06 -1.95 9.33
C VAL A 178 -1.62 -1.81 7.93
N PHE A 179 -2.68 -2.54 7.61
CA PHE A 179 -3.36 -2.46 6.32
C PHE A 179 -4.63 -1.64 6.41
N ILE A 180 -4.84 -0.76 5.42
CA ILE A 180 -6.09 -0.04 5.19
C ILE A 180 -6.52 -0.36 3.76
N GLY A 181 -7.44 -1.31 3.59
CA GLY A 181 -7.98 -1.71 2.30
C GLY A 181 -9.38 -1.13 2.05
N TYR A 182 -9.60 -0.57 0.87
CA TYR A 182 -10.91 -0.09 0.44
C TYR A 182 -11.43 -0.89 -0.76
N SER A 183 -12.61 -1.52 -0.66
CA SER A 183 -13.24 -2.29 -1.75
C SER A 183 -12.29 -3.37 -2.29
N PHE A 184 -11.93 -3.34 -3.59
CA PHE A 184 -10.95 -4.27 -4.16
C PHE A 184 -9.57 -4.22 -3.49
N GLY A 185 -9.20 -3.07 -2.89
CA GLY A 185 -7.98 -3.00 -2.09
C GLY A 185 -8.04 -3.89 -0.85
N ALA A 186 -9.22 -4.03 -0.22
CA ALA A 186 -9.41 -4.97 0.87
C ALA A 186 -9.31 -6.43 0.38
N LEU A 187 -9.82 -6.74 -0.83
CA LEU A 187 -9.67 -8.07 -1.41
C LEU A 187 -8.20 -8.44 -1.63
N ILE A 188 -7.39 -7.51 -2.15
CA ILE A 188 -5.94 -7.73 -2.34
C ILE A 188 -5.23 -8.08 -1.04
N THR A 189 -5.67 -7.54 0.11
CA THR A 189 -5.05 -7.84 1.42
C THR A 189 -5.42 -9.22 1.96
N LEU A 190 -6.43 -9.89 1.39
CA LEU A 190 -6.90 -11.19 1.83
C LEU A 190 -6.35 -12.34 0.98
N GLU A 191 -5.76 -12.04 -0.17
CA GLU A 191 -5.11 -13.00 -1.06
C GLU A 191 -3.67 -13.29 -0.63
#